data_26c54f3ed3ff4672826d3d2b2d30d97a
#
_entry.id   26c54f3ed3ff4672826d3d2b2d30d97a
#
_cell.length_a   1.000
_cell.length_b   1.000
_cell.length_c   1.000
_cell.angle_alpha   90.00
_cell.angle_beta   90.00
_cell.angle_gamma   90.00
#
_symmetry.space_group_name_H-M   'P 1'
#
loop_
_entity.id
_entity.type
_entity.pdbx_description
1 polymer ?
#
loop_
_entity_poly.entity_id
_entity_poly.type
_entity_poly.pdbx_seq_one_letter_code
_entity_poly.pdbx_strand_id
1 'polypeptide(L)'
;VNGVDVFRIFDAMNDTRNLETAIAAVIEQDKHAQGTISYTLSPVHTTEMWVNMGRRLEDMGAHSVCIKDMAGLLTPYVAFDLVSQLKGAIDIPVHLNCHATTGLSTSTILKAAEAGIDHVDTSISSMSMTYGHSPTESVVAMLQGTGRDTGLDINLLEEIAAYFREIRKKYAAFEG
;
A
#
# COMPACT_ATOMS: atom_id res chain seq x y z
N VAL A 1 -6.96 20.58 -11.33
CA VAL A 1 -6.13 21.74 -11.66
C VAL A 1 -4.65 21.41 -11.50
N ASN A 2 -4.27 20.65 -10.48
CA ASN A 2 -2.87 20.35 -10.13
C ASN A 2 -2.42 18.93 -10.57
N GLY A 3 -3.21 18.20 -11.35
CA GLY A 3 -2.84 16.88 -11.89
C GLY A 3 -2.89 15.72 -10.89
N VAL A 4 -3.51 15.88 -9.72
CA VAL A 4 -3.71 14.78 -8.78
C VAL A 4 -4.98 14.02 -9.13
N ASP A 5 -4.89 12.72 -9.34
CA ASP A 5 -6.01 11.86 -9.75
C ASP A 5 -6.45 10.89 -8.66
N VAL A 6 -5.55 10.48 -7.76
CA VAL A 6 -5.84 9.58 -6.66
C VAL A 6 -5.54 10.26 -5.33
N PHE A 7 -6.50 10.30 -4.44
CA PHE A 7 -6.37 10.87 -3.10
C PHE A 7 -6.44 9.76 -2.06
N ARG A 8 -5.30 9.48 -1.42
CA ARG A 8 -5.23 8.55 -0.28
C ARG A 8 -5.58 9.29 0.99
N ILE A 9 -6.73 8.94 1.57
CA ILE A 9 -7.36 9.64 2.69
C ILE A 9 -7.28 8.77 3.93
N PHE A 10 -6.65 9.26 4.99
CA PHE A 10 -6.49 8.50 6.23
C PHE A 10 -6.62 9.39 7.47
N ASP A 11 -6.97 8.75 8.57
CA ASP A 11 -6.90 9.28 9.92
C ASP A 11 -5.99 8.37 10.76
N ALA A 12 -5.01 8.94 11.45
CA ALA A 12 -4.02 8.17 12.21
C ALA A 12 -4.66 7.36 13.35
N MET A 13 -5.81 7.80 13.85
CA MET A 13 -6.57 7.12 14.91
C MET A 13 -7.67 6.21 14.38
N ASN A 14 -7.81 6.09 13.04
CA ASN A 14 -8.84 5.29 12.37
C ASN A 14 -10.28 5.71 12.71
N ASP A 15 -10.49 6.99 13.01
CA ASP A 15 -11.83 7.52 13.18
C ASP A 15 -12.45 7.81 11.79
N THR A 16 -13.33 6.90 11.36
CA THR A 16 -13.95 6.98 10.03
C THR A 16 -14.76 8.25 9.82
N ARG A 17 -15.28 8.89 10.89
CA ARG A 17 -16.01 10.17 10.81
C ARG A 17 -15.14 11.30 10.25
N ASN A 18 -13.82 11.24 10.48
CA ASN A 18 -12.89 12.22 9.94
C ASN A 18 -12.62 12.04 8.44
N LEU A 19 -13.03 10.92 7.85
CA LEU A 19 -12.78 10.59 6.44
C LEU A 19 -13.95 10.98 5.53
N GLU A 20 -15.17 11.04 6.06
CA GLU A 20 -16.40 11.23 5.29
C GLU A 20 -16.37 12.47 4.40
N THR A 21 -16.07 13.64 4.96
CA THR A 21 -16.02 14.89 4.21
C THR A 21 -14.95 14.87 3.11
N ALA A 22 -13.77 14.31 3.41
CA ALA A 22 -12.68 14.28 2.44
C ALA A 22 -12.98 13.29 1.29
N ILE A 23 -13.56 12.13 1.59
CA ILE A 23 -13.97 11.14 0.57
C ILE A 23 -15.04 11.78 -0.33
N ALA A 24 -16.10 12.37 0.24
CA ALA A 24 -17.15 13.02 -0.52
C ALA A 24 -16.61 14.16 -1.42
N ALA A 25 -15.72 15.02 -0.89
CA ALA A 25 -15.13 16.11 -1.66
C ALA A 25 -14.29 15.61 -2.86
N VAL A 26 -13.58 14.50 -2.72
CA VAL A 26 -12.80 13.89 -3.81
C VAL A 26 -13.72 13.34 -4.89
N ILE A 27 -14.80 12.65 -4.49
CA ILE A 27 -15.80 12.10 -5.40
C ILE A 27 -16.51 13.23 -6.18
N GLU A 28 -16.89 14.33 -5.52
CA GLU A 28 -17.49 15.53 -6.16
C GLU A 28 -16.59 16.15 -7.23
N GLN A 29 -15.28 15.96 -7.15
CA GLN A 29 -14.30 16.45 -8.13
C GLN A 29 -13.99 15.42 -9.24
N ASP A 30 -14.76 14.33 -9.32
CA ASP A 30 -14.54 13.24 -10.28
C ASP A 30 -13.11 12.67 -10.19
N LYS A 31 -12.64 12.45 -8.94
CA LYS A 31 -11.33 11.89 -8.62
C LYS A 31 -11.44 10.60 -7.83
N HIS A 32 -10.37 9.81 -7.84
CA HIS A 32 -10.32 8.53 -7.12
C HIS A 32 -10.08 8.77 -5.63
N ALA A 33 -11.10 8.46 -4.81
CA ALA A 33 -10.98 8.43 -3.36
C ALA A 33 -10.49 7.06 -2.90
N GLN A 34 -9.32 6.99 -2.29
CA GLN A 34 -8.79 5.80 -1.65
C GLN A 34 -8.91 5.94 -0.14
N GLY A 35 -9.88 5.23 0.45
CA GLY A 35 -10.05 5.18 1.90
C GLY A 35 -8.97 4.31 2.54
N THR A 36 -8.45 4.71 3.71
CA THR A 36 -7.24 4.08 4.23
C THR A 36 -7.40 3.60 5.67
N ILE A 37 -6.97 2.38 5.92
CA ILE A 37 -6.81 1.75 7.23
C ILE A 37 -5.39 2.04 7.70
N SER A 38 -5.21 2.82 8.78
CA SER A 38 -3.92 3.00 9.44
C SER A 38 -3.61 1.77 10.30
N TYR A 39 -2.91 0.79 9.71
CA TYR A 39 -2.68 -0.49 10.38
C TYR A 39 -1.78 -0.34 11.61
N THR A 40 -2.19 -0.97 12.70
CA THR A 40 -1.42 -1.02 13.94
C THR A 40 -1.75 -2.28 14.74
N LEU A 41 -0.97 -2.55 15.78
CA LEU A 41 -1.12 -3.68 16.69
C LEU A 41 -1.47 -3.20 18.10
N SER A 42 -2.56 -3.71 18.65
CA SER A 42 -2.91 -3.60 20.06
C SER A 42 -3.97 -4.65 20.41
N PRO A 43 -4.28 -4.85 21.70
CA PRO A 43 -5.33 -5.82 22.11
C PRO A 43 -6.72 -5.55 21.55
N VAL A 44 -7.01 -4.32 21.09
CA VAL A 44 -8.32 -3.93 20.52
C VAL A 44 -8.35 -3.95 18.98
N HIS A 45 -7.20 -4.02 18.34
CA HIS A 45 -7.09 -4.02 16.88
C HIS A 45 -7.08 -5.46 16.34
N THR A 46 -8.25 -5.95 15.95
CA THR A 46 -8.45 -7.30 15.40
C THR A 46 -8.63 -7.27 13.89
N THR A 47 -8.40 -8.41 13.22
CA THR A 47 -8.67 -8.55 11.78
C THR A 47 -10.13 -8.18 11.45
N GLU A 48 -11.10 -8.60 12.27
CA GLU A 48 -12.50 -8.26 12.10
C GLU A 48 -12.75 -6.75 12.14
N MET A 49 -12.08 -6.02 13.04
CA MET A 49 -12.17 -4.56 13.10
C MET A 49 -11.68 -3.92 11.80
N TRP A 50 -10.57 -4.40 11.23
CA TRP A 50 -10.03 -3.91 9.97
C TRP A 50 -10.96 -4.21 8.78
N VAL A 51 -11.54 -5.40 8.74
CA VAL A 51 -12.54 -5.77 7.72
C VAL A 51 -13.79 -4.90 7.81
N ASN A 52 -14.29 -4.65 9.02
CA ASN A 52 -15.44 -3.77 9.23
C ASN A 52 -15.12 -2.31 8.85
N MET A 53 -13.89 -1.84 9.07
CA MET A 53 -13.46 -0.53 8.58
C MET A 53 -13.43 -0.49 7.05
N GLY A 54 -12.95 -1.55 6.40
CA GLY A 54 -12.98 -1.67 4.94
C GLY A 54 -14.40 -1.51 4.37
N ARG A 55 -15.38 -2.20 4.95
CA ARG A 55 -16.82 -2.07 4.57
C ARG A 55 -17.33 -0.64 4.73
N ARG A 56 -17.01 0.01 5.85
CA ARG A 56 -17.41 1.41 6.07
C ARG A 56 -16.83 2.36 5.04
N LEU A 57 -15.58 2.15 4.63
CA LEU A 57 -14.94 2.97 3.60
C LEU A 57 -15.63 2.76 2.23
N GLU A 58 -15.98 1.53 1.89
CA GLU A 58 -16.78 1.22 0.70
C GLU A 58 -18.18 1.87 0.77
N ASP A 59 -18.88 1.76 1.90
CA ASP A 59 -20.20 2.39 2.13
C ASP A 59 -20.15 3.93 2.00
N MET A 60 -19.00 4.56 2.29
CA MET A 60 -18.78 5.99 2.06
C MET A 60 -18.54 6.34 0.59
N GLY A 61 -18.47 5.34 -0.30
CA GLY A 61 -18.23 5.52 -1.73
C GLY A 61 -16.75 5.59 -2.11
N ALA A 62 -15.83 5.16 -1.25
CA ALA A 62 -14.42 5.05 -1.64
C ALA A 62 -14.26 4.12 -2.85
N HIS A 63 -13.37 4.46 -3.77
CA HIS A 63 -13.11 3.69 -4.98
C HIS A 63 -12.11 2.55 -4.76
N SER A 64 -11.33 2.60 -3.68
CA SER A 64 -10.45 1.54 -3.22
C SER A 64 -10.14 1.68 -1.73
N VAL A 65 -9.69 0.60 -1.10
CA VAL A 65 -9.23 0.59 0.29
C VAL A 65 -7.73 0.36 0.33
N CYS A 66 -6.99 1.15 1.13
CA CYS A 66 -5.57 0.96 1.37
C CYS A 66 -5.31 0.46 2.80
N ILE A 67 -4.58 -0.64 2.93
CA ILE A 67 -3.94 -1.04 4.20
C ILE A 67 -2.62 -0.28 4.28
N LYS A 68 -2.51 0.69 5.20
CA LYS A 68 -1.32 1.52 5.39
C LYS A 68 -0.56 1.09 6.64
N ASP A 69 0.51 0.35 6.44
CA ASP A 69 1.42 -0.10 7.50
C ASP A 69 2.67 0.78 7.53
N MET A 70 2.61 1.87 8.26
CA MET A 70 3.69 2.85 8.35
C MET A 70 4.91 2.39 9.15
N ALA A 71 4.74 1.41 10.03
CA ALA A 71 5.80 0.94 10.91
C ALA A 71 6.37 -0.44 10.51
N GLY A 72 5.84 -1.05 9.45
CA GLY A 72 6.24 -2.38 9.01
C GLY A 72 5.85 -3.50 9.99
N LEU A 73 4.72 -3.35 10.69
CA LEU A 73 4.24 -4.29 11.72
C LEU A 73 3.44 -5.47 11.13
N LEU A 74 2.92 -5.31 9.93
CA LEU A 74 2.11 -6.32 9.27
C LEU A 74 2.99 -7.51 8.85
N THR A 75 2.84 -8.62 9.55
CA THR A 75 3.60 -9.83 9.24
C THR A 75 3.02 -10.55 8.02
N PRO A 76 3.83 -11.37 7.29
CA PRO A 76 3.40 -11.99 6.04
C PRO A 76 2.10 -12.82 6.12
N TYR A 77 1.97 -13.65 7.16
CA TYR A 77 0.78 -14.51 7.30
C TYR A 77 -0.45 -13.75 7.76
N VAL A 78 -0.27 -12.71 8.58
CA VAL A 78 -1.37 -11.81 8.97
C VAL A 78 -1.83 -10.99 7.74
N ALA A 79 -0.91 -10.59 6.87
CA ALA A 79 -1.25 -9.93 5.62
C ALA A 79 -2.08 -10.83 4.70
N PHE A 80 -1.68 -12.10 4.57
CA PHE A 80 -2.47 -13.09 3.80
C PHE A 80 -3.90 -13.19 4.32
N ASP A 81 -4.06 -13.35 5.64
CA ASP A 81 -5.36 -13.49 6.28
C ASP A 81 -6.21 -12.21 6.12
N LEU A 82 -5.65 -11.03 6.45
CA LEU A 82 -6.34 -9.77 6.35
C LEU A 82 -6.78 -9.45 4.91
N VAL A 83 -5.89 -9.63 3.95
CA VAL A 83 -6.20 -9.39 2.52
C VAL A 83 -7.28 -10.36 2.05
N SER A 84 -7.17 -11.66 2.38
CA SER A 84 -8.17 -12.66 2.01
C SER A 84 -9.57 -12.30 2.57
N GLN A 85 -9.64 -11.86 3.82
CA GLN A 85 -10.89 -11.46 4.44
C GLN A 85 -11.46 -10.17 3.86
N LEU A 86 -10.62 -9.16 3.57
CA LEU A 86 -11.06 -7.93 2.89
C LEU A 86 -11.59 -8.24 1.50
N LYS A 87 -10.86 -9.01 0.69
CA LYS A 87 -11.30 -9.43 -0.66
C LYS A 87 -12.61 -10.23 -0.66
N GLY A 88 -12.91 -10.92 0.43
CA GLY A 88 -14.20 -11.61 0.60
C GLY A 88 -15.33 -10.73 1.17
N ALA A 89 -15.01 -9.51 1.62
CA ALA A 89 -15.93 -8.66 2.37
C ALA A 89 -16.33 -7.36 1.65
N ILE A 90 -15.52 -6.90 0.67
CA ILE A 90 -15.73 -5.69 -0.13
C ILE A 90 -15.51 -5.98 -1.61
N ASP A 91 -16.18 -5.24 -2.47
CA ASP A 91 -16.10 -5.41 -3.94
C ASP A 91 -15.06 -4.47 -4.59
N ILE A 92 -14.63 -3.43 -3.87
CA ILE A 92 -13.64 -2.47 -4.37
C ILE A 92 -12.19 -2.96 -4.20
N PRO A 93 -11.24 -2.48 -5.04
CA PRO A 93 -9.85 -2.89 -4.97
C PRO A 93 -9.19 -2.66 -3.62
N VAL A 94 -8.31 -3.58 -3.22
CA VAL A 94 -7.50 -3.48 -1.99
C VAL A 94 -6.05 -3.18 -2.36
N HIS A 95 -5.49 -2.18 -1.70
CA HIS A 95 -4.12 -1.70 -1.87
C HIS A 95 -3.30 -1.96 -0.60
N LEU A 96 -2.04 -2.34 -0.74
CA LEU A 96 -1.11 -2.47 0.39
C LEU A 96 0.02 -1.44 0.29
N ASN A 97 0.12 -0.58 1.32
CA ASN A 97 1.24 0.31 1.59
C ASN A 97 1.98 -0.22 2.82
N CYS A 98 3.11 -0.87 2.63
CA CYS A 98 3.86 -1.52 3.71
C CYS A 98 5.30 -1.02 3.75
N HIS A 99 5.68 -0.36 4.85
CA HIS A 99 7.05 0.12 5.04
C HIS A 99 8.03 -1.00 5.38
N ALA A 100 9.29 -0.82 4.98
CA ALA A 100 10.36 -1.81 5.15
C ALA A 100 11.11 -1.72 6.48
N THR A 101 10.63 -0.92 7.43
CA THR A 101 11.32 -0.60 8.69
C THR A 101 11.74 -1.83 9.50
N THR A 102 10.91 -2.88 9.50
CA THR A 102 11.20 -4.16 10.19
C THR A 102 11.91 -5.18 9.31
N GLY A 103 12.10 -4.90 8.03
CA GLY A 103 12.63 -5.84 7.05
C GLY A 103 11.62 -6.84 6.50
N LEU A 104 10.35 -6.82 6.94
CA LEU A 104 9.33 -7.82 6.57
C LEU A 104 8.58 -7.47 5.29
N SER A 105 8.60 -6.22 4.82
CA SER A 105 7.66 -5.73 3.80
C SER A 105 7.67 -6.54 2.51
N THR A 106 8.82 -7.02 2.04
CA THR A 106 8.91 -7.81 0.80
C THR A 106 8.18 -9.16 0.92
N SER A 107 8.37 -9.87 2.04
CA SER A 107 7.65 -11.11 2.31
C SER A 107 6.17 -10.87 2.61
N THR A 108 5.83 -9.75 3.21
CA THR A 108 4.44 -9.32 3.45
C THR A 108 3.73 -9.07 2.12
N ILE A 109 4.37 -8.37 1.17
CA ILE A 109 3.85 -8.15 -0.19
C ILE A 109 3.65 -9.47 -0.93
N LEU A 110 4.61 -10.41 -0.84
CA LEU A 110 4.47 -11.72 -1.48
C LEU A 110 3.22 -12.45 -0.97
N LYS A 111 3.01 -12.49 0.34
CA LYS A 111 1.83 -13.12 0.95
C LYS A 111 0.52 -12.39 0.64
N ALA A 112 0.54 -11.07 0.56
CA ALA A 112 -0.60 -10.29 0.10
C ALA A 112 -0.93 -10.59 -1.37
N ALA A 113 0.08 -10.75 -2.24
CA ALA A 113 -0.12 -11.12 -3.64
C ALA A 113 -0.76 -12.50 -3.78
N GLU A 114 -0.32 -13.50 -2.99
CA GLU A 114 -0.95 -14.82 -2.93
C GLU A 114 -2.42 -14.76 -2.46
N ALA A 115 -2.75 -13.83 -1.55
CA ALA A 115 -4.10 -13.61 -1.03
C ALA A 115 -5.02 -12.82 -1.99
N GLY A 116 -4.49 -12.30 -3.11
CA GLY A 116 -5.28 -11.59 -4.11
C GLY A 116 -5.29 -10.08 -3.99
N ILE A 117 -4.29 -9.45 -3.37
CA ILE A 117 -4.16 -7.98 -3.35
C ILE A 117 -4.18 -7.41 -4.77
N ASP A 118 -4.81 -6.26 -4.97
CA ASP A 118 -4.92 -5.65 -6.29
C ASP A 118 -3.74 -4.72 -6.60
N HIS A 119 -3.26 -3.97 -5.60
CA HIS A 119 -2.16 -3.01 -5.76
C HIS A 119 -1.20 -3.07 -4.57
N VAL A 120 0.07 -2.77 -4.82
CA VAL A 120 1.09 -2.62 -3.78
C VAL A 120 1.96 -1.40 -4.04
N ASP A 121 2.38 -0.71 -2.98
CA ASP A 121 3.38 0.35 -3.07
C ASP A 121 4.78 -0.24 -2.98
N THR A 122 5.65 0.20 -3.88
CA THR A 122 7.07 -0.14 -3.90
C THR A 122 7.91 1.10 -4.20
N SER A 123 9.20 1.02 -4.03
CA SER A 123 10.14 2.07 -4.43
C SER A 123 11.20 1.50 -5.36
N ILE A 124 11.64 2.27 -6.36
CA ILE A 124 12.79 1.86 -7.18
C ILE A 124 13.98 1.54 -6.26
N SER A 125 14.75 0.50 -6.53
CA SER A 125 15.73 -0.08 -5.59
C SER A 125 16.72 0.93 -5.01
N SER A 126 17.17 1.88 -5.79
CA SER A 126 18.09 2.93 -5.34
C SER A 126 17.49 3.90 -4.31
N MET A 127 16.14 3.92 -4.16
CA MET A 127 15.39 4.76 -3.21
C MET A 127 14.57 3.93 -2.21
N SER A 128 14.81 2.62 -2.15
CA SER A 128 14.04 1.65 -1.37
C SER A 128 14.66 1.35 -0.01
N MET A 129 13.99 0.47 0.74
CA MET A 129 14.42 -0.10 2.03
C MET A 129 14.49 0.92 3.18
N THR A 130 15.12 0.55 4.27
CA THR A 130 15.14 1.27 5.55
C THR A 130 13.72 1.60 6.03
N TYR A 131 13.31 2.84 6.13
CA TYR A 131 11.93 3.26 6.47
C TYR A 131 11.06 3.55 5.22
N GLY A 132 11.59 3.29 4.02
CA GLY A 132 10.84 3.36 2.75
C GLY A 132 10.06 2.08 2.47
N HIS A 133 9.97 1.73 1.19
CA HIS A 133 9.24 0.55 0.72
C HIS A 133 10.18 -0.53 0.18
N SER A 134 9.63 -1.70 -0.12
CA SER A 134 10.34 -2.79 -0.81
C SER A 134 10.81 -2.36 -2.20
N PRO A 135 11.95 -2.88 -2.69
CA PRO A 135 12.43 -2.60 -4.03
C PRO A 135 11.43 -3.08 -5.10
N THR A 136 11.09 -2.22 -6.04
CA THR A 136 10.18 -2.55 -7.15
C THR A 136 10.70 -3.74 -7.94
N GLU A 137 11.99 -3.73 -8.30
CA GLU A 137 12.63 -4.78 -9.07
C GLU A 137 12.55 -6.14 -8.37
N SER A 138 12.73 -6.17 -7.04
CA SER A 138 12.61 -7.41 -6.27
C SER A 138 11.18 -7.95 -6.28
N VAL A 139 10.18 -7.07 -6.15
CA VAL A 139 8.76 -7.47 -6.19
C VAL A 139 8.38 -7.97 -7.57
N VAL A 140 8.82 -7.29 -8.63
CA VAL A 140 8.60 -7.71 -10.03
C VAL A 140 9.21 -9.09 -10.28
N ALA A 141 10.49 -9.28 -9.90
CA ALA A 141 11.17 -10.55 -10.08
C ALA A 141 10.53 -11.71 -9.31
N MET A 142 10.03 -11.47 -8.08
CA MET A 142 9.31 -12.50 -7.30
C MET A 142 8.02 -12.97 -7.94
N LEU A 143 7.31 -12.06 -8.63
CA LEU A 143 6.00 -12.34 -9.21
C LEU A 143 6.09 -12.79 -10.67
N GLN A 144 7.25 -12.65 -11.31
CA GLN A 144 7.48 -13.03 -12.69
C GLN A 144 7.16 -14.50 -12.96
N GLY A 145 6.41 -14.78 -14.02
CA GLY A 145 5.99 -16.13 -14.41
C GLY A 145 4.92 -16.76 -13.51
N THR A 146 4.39 -16.03 -12.54
CA THR A 146 3.25 -16.43 -11.72
C THR A 146 1.94 -15.89 -12.28
N GLY A 147 0.79 -16.31 -11.74
CA GLY A 147 -0.51 -15.73 -12.05
C GLY A 147 -0.66 -14.26 -11.60
N ARG A 148 0.35 -13.70 -10.94
CA ARG A 148 0.42 -12.31 -10.44
C ARG A 148 1.56 -11.52 -11.09
N ASP A 149 2.06 -12.00 -12.23
CA ASP A 149 3.09 -11.31 -13.01
C ASP A 149 2.65 -9.89 -13.34
N THR A 150 3.53 -8.93 -13.08
CA THR A 150 3.24 -7.51 -13.27
C THR A 150 3.35 -7.05 -14.72
N GLY A 151 4.05 -7.80 -15.54
CA GLY A 151 4.38 -7.44 -16.93
C GLY A 151 5.38 -6.27 -17.06
N LEU A 152 5.97 -5.81 -15.96
CA LEU A 152 6.96 -4.72 -15.99
C LEU A 152 8.32 -5.24 -16.50
N ASP A 153 8.97 -4.44 -17.36
CA ASP A 153 10.30 -4.75 -17.88
C ASP A 153 11.38 -4.45 -16.82
N ILE A 154 12.03 -5.51 -16.32
CA ILE A 154 13.05 -5.39 -15.28
C ILE A 154 14.29 -4.63 -15.76
N ASN A 155 14.63 -4.69 -17.06
CA ASN A 155 15.78 -3.96 -17.59
C ASN A 155 15.49 -2.44 -17.56
N LEU A 156 14.28 -2.04 -17.90
CA LEU A 156 13.86 -0.64 -17.80
C LEU A 156 13.84 -0.16 -16.35
N LEU A 157 13.41 -0.99 -15.40
CA LEU A 157 13.46 -0.67 -13.97
C LEU A 157 14.91 -0.48 -13.49
N GLU A 158 15.86 -1.30 -13.97
CA GLU A 158 17.29 -1.14 -13.65
C GLU A 158 17.87 0.18 -14.20
N GLU A 159 17.46 0.59 -15.40
CA GLU A 159 17.85 1.91 -15.96
C GLU A 159 17.33 3.05 -15.10
N ILE A 160 16.06 2.97 -14.67
CA ILE A 160 15.44 3.94 -13.75
C ILE A 160 16.19 3.95 -12.41
N ALA A 161 16.54 2.78 -11.87
CA ALA A 161 17.28 2.65 -10.62
C ALA A 161 18.69 3.28 -10.75
N ALA A 162 19.35 3.11 -11.88
CA ALA A 162 20.65 3.73 -12.14
C ALA A 162 20.55 5.27 -12.14
N TYR A 163 19.53 5.83 -12.77
CA TYR A 163 19.29 7.27 -12.75
C TYR A 163 19.07 7.80 -11.32
N PHE A 164 18.15 7.17 -10.57
CA PHE A 164 17.84 7.62 -9.20
C PHE A 164 18.98 7.38 -8.20
N ARG A 165 19.88 6.44 -8.46
CA ARG A 165 21.13 6.27 -7.66
C ARG A 165 21.99 7.53 -7.68
N GLU A 166 22.12 8.17 -8.85
CA GLU A 166 22.88 9.43 -8.97
C GLU A 166 22.11 10.60 -8.31
N ILE A 167 20.79 10.61 -8.41
CA ILE A 167 19.96 11.60 -7.70
C ILE A 167 20.13 11.47 -6.19
N ARG A 168 20.07 10.24 -5.64
CA ARG A 168 20.20 9.97 -4.20
C ARG A 168 21.51 10.51 -3.63
N LYS A 169 22.63 10.40 -4.35
CA LYS A 169 23.92 10.95 -3.92
C LYS A 169 23.88 12.44 -3.58
N LYS A 170 23.01 13.21 -4.27
CA LYS A 170 22.85 14.65 -4.02
C LYS A 170 22.19 14.94 -2.66
N TYR A 171 21.50 13.96 -2.11
CA TYR A 171 20.76 14.07 -0.84
C TYR A 171 21.42 13.31 0.31
N ALA A 172 22.64 12.78 0.11
CA ALA A 172 23.34 11.97 1.12
C ALA A 172 23.50 12.68 2.49
N ALA A 173 23.58 14.00 2.51
CA ALA A 173 23.67 14.77 3.75
C ALA A 173 22.38 14.76 4.60
N PHE A 174 21.26 14.30 4.02
CA PHE A 174 19.95 14.22 4.68
C PHE A 174 19.54 12.77 5.01
N GLU A 175 20.39 11.79 4.69
CA GLU A 175 20.17 10.39 5.05
C GLU A 175 20.62 10.16 6.49
N GLY A 176 19.72 9.58 7.33
CA GLY A 176 20.00 9.21 8.72
C GLY A 176 20.62 7.81 8.86
#